data_16cafd5a1eac321df096e1d0d026c554
#
_entry.id   16cafd5a1eac321df096e1d0d026c554
#
_cell.length_a   1.000
_cell.length_b   1.000
_cell.length_c   1.000
_cell.angle_alpha   90.00
_cell.angle_beta   90.00
_cell.angle_gamma   90.00
#
_symmetry.space_group_name_H-M   'P 1'
#
loop_
_entity.id
_entity.type
_entity.pdbx_description
1 polymer ?
#
loop_
_entity_poly.entity_id
_entity_poly.type
_entity_poly.pdbx_seq_one_letter_code
_entity_poly.pdbx_strand_id
1 'polypeptide(L)'
;MTLILASTSSTRIALLRNAGIAFEALSPGVDERALEAPLLATGRTPSEIALALARAKALALTAPDRLVLGADQVLDLDGRRFVKPSDRAAAAAQIAALAGRTHHLRTAMVLASEGAVVYEHVSTASLTMRPLSAEAIERYLDAAGESALWSVGAYLLEGVGIQLFSSIEGDYFSILGLPLLPLLAELRRCGHLPS
;
A
#
# COMPACT_ATOMS: atom_id res chain seq x y z
N MET A 1 12.74 12.24 -18.73
CA MET A 1 12.82 10.76 -18.45
C MET A 1 11.45 10.26 -17.99
N THR A 2 11.02 9.07 -18.40
CA THR A 2 9.73 8.51 -18.02
C THR A 2 9.90 7.65 -16.77
N LEU A 3 9.01 7.81 -15.76
CA LEU A 3 8.98 6.98 -14.55
C LEU A 3 8.40 5.60 -14.88
N ILE A 4 8.94 4.53 -14.30
CA ILE A 4 8.34 3.20 -14.29
C ILE A 4 7.71 2.98 -12.92
N LEU A 5 6.43 2.61 -12.88
CA LEU A 5 5.78 2.10 -11.68
C LEU A 5 5.85 0.57 -11.69
N ALA A 6 6.65 -0.01 -10.79
CA ALA A 6 6.76 -1.45 -10.60
C ALA A 6 5.57 -1.99 -9.77
N SER A 7 4.35 -1.88 -10.32
CA SER A 7 3.12 -2.29 -9.64
C SER A 7 1.96 -2.45 -10.61
N THR A 8 1.08 -3.40 -10.34
CA THR A 8 -0.20 -3.61 -11.03
C THR A 8 -1.39 -3.04 -10.23
N SER A 9 -1.14 -2.36 -9.11
CA SER A 9 -2.20 -1.78 -8.26
C SER A 9 -2.95 -0.66 -8.99
N SER A 10 -4.25 -0.86 -9.20
CA SER A 10 -5.14 0.13 -9.82
C SER A 10 -5.16 1.46 -9.06
N THR A 11 -5.12 1.40 -7.72
CA THR A 11 -5.10 2.59 -6.85
C THR A 11 -3.83 3.39 -7.04
N ARG A 12 -2.64 2.75 -7.04
CA ARG A 12 -1.36 3.44 -7.28
C ARG A 12 -1.28 4.05 -8.68
N ILE A 13 -1.79 3.32 -9.68
CA ILE A 13 -1.89 3.81 -11.05
C ILE A 13 -2.79 5.06 -11.12
N ALA A 14 -3.94 5.03 -10.46
CA ALA A 14 -4.86 6.16 -10.40
C ALA A 14 -4.24 7.38 -9.71
N LEU A 15 -3.53 7.17 -8.58
CA LEU A 15 -2.85 8.24 -7.85
C LEU A 15 -1.84 8.98 -8.73
N LEU A 16 -0.96 8.27 -9.44
CA LEU A 16 0.03 8.88 -10.32
C LEU A 16 -0.61 9.57 -11.52
N ARG A 17 -1.65 8.95 -12.11
CA ARG A 17 -2.39 9.54 -13.23
C ARG A 17 -3.11 10.83 -12.83
N ASN A 18 -3.79 10.83 -11.69
CA ASN A 18 -4.49 12.00 -11.17
C ASN A 18 -3.55 13.12 -10.77
N ALA A 19 -2.30 12.80 -10.39
CA ALA A 19 -1.24 13.76 -10.13
C ALA A 19 -0.57 14.30 -11.41
N GLY A 20 -1.00 13.87 -12.60
CA GLY A 20 -0.44 14.32 -13.88
C GLY A 20 0.98 13.81 -14.15
N ILE A 21 1.42 12.75 -13.48
CA ILE A 21 2.75 12.18 -13.67
C ILE A 21 2.73 11.26 -14.89
N ALA A 22 3.69 11.47 -15.80
CA ALA A 22 3.91 10.56 -16.93
C ALA A 22 4.69 9.32 -16.45
N PHE A 23 4.10 8.13 -16.59
CA PHE A 23 4.70 6.86 -16.16
C PHE A 23 4.24 5.69 -17.03
N GLU A 24 4.98 4.60 -16.94
CA GLU A 24 4.62 3.28 -17.45
C GLU A 24 4.44 2.32 -16.27
N ALA A 25 3.34 1.56 -16.24
CA ALA A 25 3.09 0.57 -15.19
C ALA A 25 3.49 -0.82 -15.69
N LEU A 26 4.40 -1.47 -14.96
CA LEU A 26 4.90 -2.80 -15.26
C LEU A 26 4.78 -3.72 -14.05
N SER A 27 4.48 -5.00 -14.30
CA SER A 27 4.52 -6.00 -13.23
C SER A 27 5.97 -6.26 -12.83
N PRO A 28 6.34 -6.18 -11.54
CA PRO A 28 7.70 -6.49 -11.10
C PRO A 28 8.03 -7.99 -11.12
N GLY A 29 7.04 -8.89 -11.22
CA GLY A 29 7.26 -10.33 -11.22
C GLY A 29 7.87 -10.88 -9.91
N VAL A 30 7.70 -10.19 -8.79
CA VAL A 30 8.28 -10.54 -7.49
C VAL A 30 7.38 -11.52 -6.75
N ASP A 31 7.94 -12.62 -6.25
CA ASP A 31 7.26 -13.49 -5.29
C ASP A 31 7.33 -12.88 -3.88
N GLU A 32 6.31 -12.09 -3.54
CA GLU A 32 6.22 -11.39 -2.27
C GLU A 32 6.21 -12.37 -1.08
N ARG A 33 5.56 -13.54 -1.20
CA ARG A 33 5.48 -14.52 -0.11
C ARG A 33 6.83 -15.15 0.19
N ALA A 34 7.59 -15.49 -0.84
CA ALA A 34 8.94 -16.04 -0.69
C ALA A 34 9.89 -15.02 -0.04
N LEU A 35 9.75 -13.73 -0.35
CA LEU A 35 10.55 -12.67 0.27
C LEU A 35 10.14 -12.38 1.72
N GLU A 36 8.87 -12.47 2.03
CA GLU A 36 8.34 -12.17 3.36
C GLU A 36 8.67 -13.24 4.40
N ALA A 37 8.62 -14.51 4.03
CA ALA A 37 8.76 -15.62 4.98
C ALA A 37 10.04 -15.51 5.84
N PRO A 38 11.23 -15.25 5.31
CA PRO A 38 12.45 -15.07 6.12
C PRO A 38 12.43 -13.80 6.97
N LEU A 39 11.79 -12.72 6.50
CA LEU A 39 11.65 -11.46 7.26
C LEU A 39 10.79 -11.65 8.50
N LEU A 40 9.67 -12.35 8.35
CA LEU A 40 8.80 -12.72 9.47
C LEU A 40 9.51 -13.63 10.47
N ALA A 41 10.25 -14.64 9.99
CA ALA A 41 11.00 -15.57 10.83
C ALA A 41 12.10 -14.87 11.66
N THR A 42 12.65 -13.76 11.16
CA THR A 42 13.67 -12.96 11.85
C THR A 42 13.09 -11.82 12.70
N GLY A 43 11.76 -11.75 12.86
CA GLY A 43 11.09 -10.75 13.70
C GLY A 43 11.16 -9.31 13.16
N ARG A 44 11.26 -9.13 11.84
CA ARG A 44 11.24 -7.80 11.24
C ARG A 44 9.91 -7.09 11.48
N THR A 45 9.99 -5.80 11.73
CA THR A 45 8.81 -4.95 11.94
C THR A 45 7.98 -4.82 10.66
N PRO A 46 6.67 -4.52 10.75
CA PRO A 46 5.83 -4.28 9.58
C PRO A 46 6.38 -3.21 8.62
N SER A 47 7.03 -2.16 9.15
CA SER A 47 7.69 -1.13 8.34
C SER A 47 8.89 -1.66 7.56
N GLU A 48 9.72 -2.49 8.20
CA GLU A 48 10.87 -3.12 7.53
C GLU A 48 10.42 -4.09 6.44
N ILE A 49 9.33 -4.82 6.66
CA ILE A 49 8.74 -5.73 5.67
C ILE A 49 8.22 -4.93 4.46
N ALA A 50 7.43 -3.88 4.69
CA ALA A 50 6.93 -3.02 3.61
C ALA A 50 8.09 -2.43 2.79
N LEU A 51 9.14 -1.96 3.47
CA LEU A 51 10.32 -1.40 2.80
C LEU A 51 11.09 -2.45 1.99
N ALA A 52 11.29 -3.65 2.53
CA ALA A 52 11.96 -4.74 1.83
C ALA A 52 11.20 -5.16 0.56
N LEU A 53 9.88 -5.26 0.62
CA LEU A 53 9.04 -5.57 -0.53
C LEU A 53 9.04 -4.45 -1.57
N ALA A 54 8.98 -3.18 -1.14
CA ALA A 54 9.09 -2.03 -2.03
C ALA A 54 10.44 -1.99 -2.76
N ARG A 55 11.56 -2.28 -2.04
CA ARG A 55 12.91 -2.42 -2.62
C ARG A 55 12.96 -3.52 -3.68
N ALA A 56 12.46 -4.70 -3.34
CA ALA A 56 12.45 -5.84 -4.26
C ALA A 56 11.69 -5.50 -5.55
N LYS A 57 10.54 -4.82 -5.44
CA LYS A 57 9.77 -4.37 -6.60
C LYS A 57 10.52 -3.34 -7.44
N ALA A 58 11.15 -2.35 -6.81
CA ALA A 58 11.91 -1.33 -7.52
C ALA A 58 13.14 -1.90 -8.25
N LEU A 59 13.83 -2.86 -7.61
CA LEU A 59 15.05 -3.46 -8.16
C LEU A 59 14.79 -4.61 -9.16
N ALA A 60 13.56 -5.14 -9.21
CA ALA A 60 13.20 -6.20 -10.15
C ALA A 60 13.14 -5.73 -11.61
N LEU A 61 13.00 -4.43 -11.84
CA LEU A 61 12.96 -3.81 -13.16
C LEU A 61 14.17 -2.91 -13.34
N THR A 62 14.97 -3.20 -14.37
CA THR A 62 16.10 -2.38 -14.72
C THR A 62 15.82 -1.70 -16.07
N ALA A 63 15.93 -0.38 -16.11
CA ALA A 63 15.76 0.38 -17.34
C ALA A 63 16.81 1.50 -17.38
N PRO A 64 17.65 1.54 -18.43
CA PRO A 64 18.63 2.62 -18.60
C PRO A 64 17.95 4.00 -18.62
N ASP A 65 18.56 4.97 -17.97
CA ASP A 65 18.11 6.37 -17.92
C ASP A 65 16.67 6.58 -17.40
N ARG A 66 16.13 5.64 -16.61
CA ARG A 66 14.76 5.74 -16.05
C ARG A 66 14.76 5.49 -14.54
N LEU A 67 13.85 6.17 -13.85
CA LEU A 67 13.54 5.85 -12.46
C LEU A 67 12.51 4.74 -12.38
N VAL A 68 12.71 3.80 -11.45
CA VAL A 68 11.75 2.74 -11.12
C VAL A 68 11.19 2.99 -9.72
N LEU A 69 9.88 3.11 -9.62
CA LEU A 69 9.14 3.27 -8.37
C LEU A 69 8.57 1.92 -7.94
N GLY A 70 9.08 1.37 -6.86
CA GLY A 70 8.47 0.27 -6.12
C GLY A 70 7.70 0.77 -4.91
N ALA A 71 6.56 0.17 -4.59
CA ALA A 71 5.80 0.50 -3.39
C ALA A 71 5.12 -0.74 -2.81
N ASP A 72 5.05 -0.78 -1.48
CA ASP A 72 4.33 -1.83 -0.76
C ASP A 72 3.61 -1.28 0.46
N GLN A 73 2.58 -2.00 0.93
CA GLN A 73 1.80 -1.62 2.11
C GLN A 73 1.49 -2.83 2.97
N VAL A 74 1.78 -2.72 4.25
CA VAL A 74 1.47 -3.72 5.28
C VAL A 74 0.47 -3.14 6.27
N LEU A 75 -0.64 -3.87 6.52
CA LEU A 75 -1.56 -3.60 7.61
C LEU A 75 -1.15 -4.44 8.81
N ASP A 76 -0.99 -3.79 9.95
CA ASP A 76 -0.76 -4.45 11.23
C ASP A 76 -1.74 -4.00 12.32
N LEU A 77 -2.14 -4.95 13.16
CA LEU A 77 -2.90 -4.73 14.37
C LEU A 77 -2.16 -5.44 15.51
N ASP A 78 -1.56 -4.67 16.43
CA ASP A 78 -0.76 -5.18 17.57
C ASP A 78 0.32 -6.19 17.14
N GLY A 79 1.02 -5.90 16.04
CA GLY A 79 2.05 -6.77 15.46
C GLY A 79 1.50 -7.94 14.63
N ARG A 80 0.20 -8.19 14.62
CA ARG A 80 -0.42 -9.16 13.72
C ARG A 80 -0.61 -8.52 12.35
N ARG A 81 0.04 -9.11 11.34
CA ARG A 81 -0.12 -8.70 9.96
C ARG A 81 -1.39 -9.26 9.33
N PHE A 82 -2.00 -8.47 8.45
CA PHE A 82 -3.11 -8.88 7.60
C PHE A 82 -2.66 -8.94 6.14
N VAL A 83 -3.21 -9.89 5.41
CA VAL A 83 -3.04 -10.03 3.95
C VAL A 83 -4.37 -9.80 3.26
N LYS A 84 -4.38 -9.63 1.95
CA LYS A 84 -5.64 -9.53 1.20
C LYS A 84 -6.50 -10.77 1.47
N PRO A 85 -7.79 -10.60 1.77
CA PRO A 85 -8.68 -11.72 2.01
C PRO A 85 -8.88 -12.56 0.75
N SER A 86 -8.97 -13.88 0.90
CA SER A 86 -9.18 -14.81 -0.21
C SER A 86 -10.61 -14.85 -0.71
N ASP A 87 -11.55 -14.50 0.16
CA ASP A 87 -12.99 -14.60 -0.05
C ASP A 87 -13.78 -13.71 0.92
N ARG A 88 -15.10 -13.66 0.75
CA ARG A 88 -16.00 -12.85 1.59
C ARG A 88 -15.92 -13.22 3.07
N ALA A 89 -15.81 -14.52 3.40
CA ALA A 89 -15.75 -14.95 4.81
C ALA A 89 -14.45 -14.48 5.48
N ALA A 90 -13.32 -14.56 4.76
CA ALA A 90 -12.04 -14.02 5.21
C ALA A 90 -12.11 -12.50 5.37
N ALA A 91 -12.80 -11.79 4.45
CA ALA A 91 -13.01 -10.35 4.55
C ALA A 91 -13.83 -9.98 5.80
N ALA A 92 -14.95 -10.69 6.06
CA ALA A 92 -15.76 -10.49 7.27
C ALA A 92 -14.95 -10.70 8.54
N ALA A 93 -14.15 -11.77 8.59
CA ALA A 93 -13.29 -12.08 9.73
C ALA A 93 -12.21 -11.00 9.96
N GLN A 94 -11.65 -10.42 8.90
CA GLN A 94 -10.70 -9.32 9.01
C GLN A 94 -11.35 -8.07 9.57
N ILE A 95 -12.50 -7.65 9.04
CA ILE A 95 -13.23 -6.47 9.53
C ILE A 95 -13.64 -6.68 10.99
N ALA A 96 -14.14 -7.86 11.36
CA ALA A 96 -14.50 -8.19 12.74
C ALA A 96 -13.28 -8.09 13.70
N ALA A 97 -12.10 -8.51 13.26
CA ALA A 97 -10.87 -8.40 14.03
C ALA A 97 -10.39 -6.94 14.21
N LEU A 98 -10.72 -6.06 13.27
CA LEU A 98 -10.35 -4.64 13.26
C LEU A 98 -11.42 -3.77 13.96
N ALA A 99 -12.66 -4.24 14.07
CA ALA A 99 -13.78 -3.50 14.64
C ALA A 99 -13.50 -3.02 16.07
N GLY A 100 -13.74 -1.74 16.34
CA GLY A 100 -13.50 -1.09 17.63
C GLY A 100 -12.02 -0.90 17.99
N ARG A 101 -11.09 -1.13 17.07
CA ARG A 101 -9.65 -1.09 17.32
C ARG A 101 -8.92 -0.13 16.38
N THR A 102 -7.75 0.32 16.82
CA THR A 102 -6.82 1.08 15.98
C THR A 102 -5.80 0.14 15.37
N HIS A 103 -5.69 0.18 14.06
CA HIS A 103 -4.67 -0.55 13.31
C HIS A 103 -3.80 0.42 12.50
N HIS A 104 -2.69 -0.08 11.97
CA HIS A 104 -1.73 0.74 11.26
C HIS A 104 -1.51 0.25 9.83
N LEU A 105 -1.43 1.21 8.92
CA LEU A 105 -0.91 0.99 7.57
C LEU A 105 0.52 1.50 7.50
N ARG A 106 1.46 0.61 7.15
CA ARG A 106 2.88 0.92 6.92
C ARG A 106 3.09 0.90 5.42
N THR A 107 3.25 2.08 4.85
CA THR A 107 3.37 2.24 3.39
C THR A 107 4.77 2.68 3.04
N ALA A 108 5.47 1.85 2.28
CA ALA A 108 6.82 2.12 1.81
C ALA A 108 6.84 2.42 0.32
N MET A 109 7.73 3.31 -0.09
CA MET A 109 8.10 3.52 -1.47
C MET A 109 9.62 3.59 -1.62
N VAL A 110 10.10 3.14 -2.77
CA VAL A 110 11.51 3.11 -3.14
C VAL A 110 11.65 3.59 -4.58
N LEU A 111 12.55 4.52 -4.81
CA LEU A 111 13.01 4.87 -6.15
C LEU A 111 14.36 4.19 -6.40
N ALA A 112 14.49 3.55 -7.53
CA ALA A 112 15.73 2.97 -8.01
C ALA A 112 16.11 3.55 -9.37
N SER A 113 17.40 3.68 -9.63
CA SER A 113 17.98 4.08 -10.90
C SER A 113 19.16 3.16 -11.19
N GLU A 114 19.26 2.64 -12.41
CA GLU A 114 20.35 1.77 -12.85
C GLU A 114 20.64 0.59 -11.93
N GLY A 115 19.58 0.01 -11.34
CA GLY A 115 19.69 -1.13 -10.43
C GLY A 115 20.13 -0.78 -9.01
N ALA A 116 20.26 0.51 -8.66
CA ALA A 116 20.60 0.97 -7.32
C ALA A 116 19.45 1.79 -6.71
N VAL A 117 19.24 1.63 -5.40
CA VAL A 117 18.27 2.44 -4.65
C VAL A 117 18.81 3.86 -4.51
N VAL A 118 18.00 4.85 -4.91
CA VAL A 118 18.36 6.28 -4.81
C VAL A 118 17.52 7.04 -3.80
N TYR A 119 16.33 6.54 -3.43
CA TYR A 119 15.48 7.14 -2.41
C TYR A 119 14.56 6.11 -1.78
N GLU A 120 14.28 6.28 -0.50
CA GLU A 120 13.35 5.45 0.27
C GLU A 120 12.53 6.30 1.21
N HIS A 121 11.26 5.92 1.39
CA HIS A 121 10.38 6.56 2.35
C HIS A 121 9.39 5.55 2.92
N VAL A 122 9.09 5.66 4.22
CA VAL A 122 8.06 4.88 4.90
C VAL A 122 7.13 5.84 5.64
N SER A 123 5.84 5.72 5.36
CA SER A 123 4.77 6.42 6.06
C SER A 123 4.00 5.46 6.95
N THR A 124 3.48 6.00 8.04
CA THR A 124 2.53 5.29 8.92
C THR A 124 1.23 6.07 8.99
N ALA A 125 0.11 5.38 8.83
CA ALA A 125 -1.21 5.90 9.15
C ALA A 125 -1.87 5.02 10.22
N SER A 126 -2.63 5.66 11.13
CA SER A 126 -3.41 5.00 12.19
C SER A 126 -4.88 5.17 11.88
N LEU A 127 -5.61 4.06 11.77
CA LEU A 127 -7.01 4.05 11.44
C LEU A 127 -7.78 3.35 12.58
N THR A 128 -8.74 4.05 13.18
CA THR A 128 -9.60 3.51 14.23
C THR A 128 -10.94 3.13 13.64
N MET A 129 -11.23 1.82 13.63
CA MET A 129 -12.52 1.32 13.15
C MET A 129 -13.59 1.47 14.25
N ARG A 130 -14.81 1.83 13.87
CA ARG A 130 -15.94 1.87 14.80
C ARG A 130 -16.22 0.47 15.37
N PRO A 131 -16.83 0.33 16.54
CA PRO A 131 -17.47 -0.93 16.91
C PRO A 131 -18.53 -1.30 15.86
N LEU A 132 -18.49 -2.54 15.35
CA LEU A 132 -19.37 -3.03 14.30
C LEU A 132 -20.06 -4.30 14.77
N SER A 133 -21.39 -4.41 14.54
CA SER A 133 -22.10 -5.68 14.68
C SER A 133 -21.87 -6.56 13.45
N ALA A 134 -22.19 -7.85 13.57
CA ALA A 134 -22.12 -8.79 12.45
C ALA A 134 -22.98 -8.32 11.26
N GLU A 135 -24.18 -7.81 11.54
CA GLU A 135 -25.09 -7.29 10.50
C GLU A 135 -24.54 -6.02 9.83
N ALA A 136 -23.78 -5.19 10.57
CA ALA A 136 -23.14 -4.02 9.97
C ALA A 136 -22.01 -4.42 9.04
N ILE A 137 -21.24 -5.45 9.39
CA ILE A 137 -20.18 -6.03 8.56
C ILE A 137 -20.79 -6.61 7.26
N GLU A 138 -21.85 -7.41 7.37
CA GLU A 138 -22.51 -7.98 6.20
C GLU A 138 -23.07 -6.90 5.26
N ARG A 139 -23.76 -5.88 5.79
CA ARG A 139 -24.23 -4.73 4.98
C ARG A 139 -23.10 -4.00 4.27
N TYR A 140 -21.95 -3.84 4.95
CA TYR A 140 -20.79 -3.24 4.32
C TYR A 140 -20.27 -4.10 3.17
N LEU A 141 -20.13 -5.41 3.38
CA LEU A 141 -19.63 -6.34 2.35
C LEU A 141 -20.59 -6.44 1.16
N ASP A 142 -21.91 -6.33 1.38
CA ASP A 142 -22.90 -6.24 0.30
C ASP A 142 -22.68 -4.98 -0.54
N ALA A 143 -22.45 -3.84 0.11
CA ALA A 143 -22.24 -2.55 -0.57
C ALA A 143 -20.87 -2.48 -1.27
N ALA A 144 -19.82 -3.06 -0.69
CA ALA A 144 -18.47 -3.07 -1.24
C ALA A 144 -18.29 -4.11 -2.35
N GLY A 145 -19.03 -5.22 -2.30
CA GLY A 145 -18.92 -6.31 -3.25
C GLY A 145 -17.52 -6.90 -3.30
N GLU A 146 -17.07 -7.32 -4.47
CA GLU A 146 -15.73 -7.91 -4.68
C GLU A 146 -14.58 -6.94 -4.36
N SER A 147 -14.82 -5.64 -4.37
CA SER A 147 -13.78 -4.65 -4.09
C SER A 147 -13.19 -4.79 -2.68
N ALA A 148 -13.95 -5.33 -1.72
CA ALA A 148 -13.46 -5.66 -0.39
C ALA A 148 -12.30 -6.67 -0.39
N LEU A 149 -12.14 -7.47 -1.46
CA LEU A 149 -11.07 -8.45 -1.57
C LEU A 149 -9.76 -7.87 -2.14
N TRP A 150 -9.79 -6.62 -2.62
CA TRP A 150 -8.65 -6.05 -3.36
C TRP A 150 -7.61 -5.39 -2.47
N SER A 151 -7.95 -5.14 -1.20
CA SER A 151 -7.04 -4.48 -0.26
C SER A 151 -6.86 -5.28 1.03
N VAL A 152 -5.75 -5.03 1.72
CA VAL A 152 -5.52 -5.53 3.07
C VAL A 152 -6.52 -4.89 4.03
N GLY A 153 -7.07 -5.67 4.97
CA GLY A 153 -8.11 -5.20 5.89
C GLY A 153 -9.53 -5.19 5.30
N ALA A 154 -9.70 -5.61 4.05
CA ALA A 154 -10.99 -5.75 3.38
C ALA A 154 -11.79 -4.44 3.24
N TYR A 155 -11.11 -3.28 3.12
CA TYR A 155 -11.76 -1.99 2.90
C TYR A 155 -11.00 -1.14 1.86
N LEU A 156 -11.75 -0.29 1.16
CA LEU A 156 -11.22 0.78 0.32
C LEU A 156 -11.70 2.12 0.90
N LEU A 157 -10.76 2.95 1.37
CA LEU A 157 -11.06 4.20 2.05
C LEU A 157 -11.73 5.23 1.12
N GLU A 158 -11.36 5.21 -0.15
CA GLU A 158 -11.93 6.06 -1.21
C GLU A 158 -13.36 5.68 -1.63
N GLY A 159 -13.89 4.59 -1.08
CA GLY A 159 -15.24 4.10 -1.33
C GLY A 159 -16.09 4.03 -0.06
N VAL A 160 -17.04 3.11 -0.04
CA VAL A 160 -17.95 2.88 1.11
C VAL A 160 -17.21 2.47 2.38
N GLY A 161 -15.95 2.02 2.27
CA GLY A 161 -15.11 1.64 3.39
C GLY A 161 -14.82 2.76 4.38
N ILE A 162 -14.91 4.03 3.97
CA ILE A 162 -14.78 5.18 4.89
C ILE A 162 -15.79 5.13 6.04
N GLN A 163 -16.96 4.54 5.82
CA GLN A 163 -18.02 4.44 6.84
C GLN A 163 -17.66 3.52 8.01
N LEU A 164 -16.62 2.69 7.87
CA LEU A 164 -16.16 1.80 8.92
C LEU A 164 -15.37 2.51 10.02
N PHE A 165 -14.89 3.74 9.78
CA PHE A 165 -13.93 4.41 10.65
C PHE A 165 -14.56 5.50 11.52
N SER A 166 -13.99 5.68 12.72
CA SER A 166 -14.27 6.79 13.64
C SER A 166 -13.15 7.82 13.67
N SER A 167 -11.91 7.43 13.36
CA SER A 167 -10.75 8.33 13.31
C SER A 167 -9.72 7.81 12.30
N ILE A 168 -9.06 8.73 11.64
CA ILE A 168 -7.96 8.49 10.71
C ILE A 168 -6.89 9.53 10.96
N GLU A 169 -5.66 9.07 11.23
CA GLU A 169 -4.48 9.90 11.42
C GLU A 169 -3.39 9.47 10.42
N GLY A 170 -2.84 10.43 9.70
CA GLY A 170 -1.81 10.18 8.68
C GLY A 170 -2.14 10.79 7.32
N ASP A 171 -1.26 10.54 6.36
CA ASP A 171 -1.41 11.05 5.00
C ASP A 171 -2.38 10.19 4.18
N TYR A 172 -3.36 10.84 3.56
CA TYR A 172 -4.40 10.19 2.75
C TYR A 172 -3.83 9.34 1.62
N PHE A 173 -2.83 9.87 0.90
CA PHE A 173 -2.25 9.16 -0.24
C PHE A 173 -1.46 7.93 0.21
N SER A 174 -0.78 8.02 1.35
CA SER A 174 -0.11 6.88 1.97
C SER A 174 -1.10 5.78 2.35
N ILE A 175 -2.29 6.12 2.85
CA ILE A 175 -3.36 5.15 3.14
C ILE A 175 -3.78 4.43 1.86
N LEU A 176 -3.87 5.15 0.74
CA LEU A 176 -4.17 4.56 -0.58
C LEU A 176 -3.00 3.77 -1.20
N GLY A 177 -1.88 3.68 -0.50
CA GLY A 177 -0.75 2.80 -0.83
C GLY A 177 0.42 3.44 -1.55
N LEU A 178 0.48 4.78 -1.62
CA LEU A 178 1.61 5.52 -2.18
C LEU A 178 1.79 6.87 -1.48
N PRO A 179 2.92 7.11 -0.77
CA PRO A 179 3.25 8.42 -0.19
C PRO A 179 3.51 9.47 -1.27
N LEU A 180 2.44 10.08 -1.79
CA LEU A 180 2.51 10.89 -3.00
C LEU A 180 3.27 12.21 -2.78
N LEU A 181 3.08 12.90 -1.66
CA LEU A 181 3.78 14.16 -1.40
C LEU A 181 5.31 14.01 -1.32
N PRO A 182 5.86 13.04 -0.55
CA PRO A 182 7.29 12.73 -0.58
C PRO A 182 7.79 12.32 -1.97
N LEU A 183 7.00 11.54 -2.72
CA LEU A 183 7.35 11.16 -4.09
C LEU A 183 7.49 12.38 -4.99
N LEU A 184 6.51 13.30 -4.98
CA LEU A 184 6.53 14.52 -5.79
C LEU A 184 7.74 15.41 -5.44
N ALA A 185 8.07 15.53 -4.15
CA ALA A 185 9.23 16.28 -3.70
C ALA A 185 10.53 15.68 -4.27
N GLU A 186 10.65 14.34 -4.22
CA GLU A 186 11.83 13.65 -4.73
C GLU A 186 11.93 13.71 -6.27
N LEU A 187 10.81 13.57 -6.97
CA LEU A 187 10.78 13.71 -8.44
C LEU A 187 11.21 15.12 -8.89
N ARG A 188 10.87 16.18 -8.13
CA ARG A 188 11.38 17.53 -8.38
C ARG A 188 12.88 17.63 -8.12
N ARG A 189 13.35 17.08 -7.00
CA ARG A 189 14.78 17.07 -6.63
C ARG A 189 15.62 16.39 -7.71
N CYS A 190 15.12 15.33 -8.33
CA CYS A 190 15.77 14.61 -9.43
C CYS A 190 15.55 15.23 -10.82
N GLY A 191 14.82 16.36 -10.92
CA GLY A 191 14.54 17.02 -12.20
C GLY A 191 13.51 16.30 -13.09
N HIS A 192 12.74 15.35 -12.54
CA HIS A 192 11.67 14.65 -13.25
C HIS A 192 10.37 15.47 -13.33
N LEU A 193 10.19 16.41 -12.41
CA LEU A 193 9.08 17.35 -12.39
C LEU A 193 9.62 18.78 -12.31
N PRO A 194 8.90 19.76 -12.89
CA PRO A 194 9.25 21.17 -12.71
C PRO A 194 9.15 21.57 -11.23
N SER A 195 9.95 22.55 -10.85
CA SER A 195 10.00 23.15 -9.51
C SER A 195 8.74 23.94 -9.20
#